data_cb88a063dc4b6fa44fe8f9991f494442
#
_entry.id   cb88a063dc4b6fa44fe8f9991f494442
#
_cell.length_a   1.000
_cell.length_b   1.000
_cell.length_c   1.000
_cell.angle_alpha   90.00
_cell.angle_beta   90.00
_cell.angle_gamma   90.00
#
_symmetry.space_group_name_H-M   'P 1'
#
loop_
_entity.id
_entity.type
_entity.pdbx_description
1 polymer ?
#
loop_
_entity_poly.entity_id
_entity_poly.type
_entity_poly.pdbx_seq_one_letter_code
_entity_poly.pdbx_strand_id
1 'polypeptide(L)'
;TKVGEENSVVSKYLKTLMELGIVKKETPISEKAGKKTIYLLADNFFRFWYRFVPANMSAIDSGRIAKIYPHAVKQYLPDYMGLIFEKMCRDYLLYYSDNLPVELSEIGQWWGTDPNKKMQIQIDIVGTPVEGRNYIIGSCKYRNEKIGVDELELIREYAAAFGKGSTYHYYIFSKGGFTDGLLQAEERGEVHLITLEDLYK
;
A
#
# COMPACT_ATOMS: atom_id res chain seq x y z
N THR A 1 -17.47 -20.52 2.33
CA THR A 1 -16.58 -19.47 2.90
C THR A 1 -15.30 -20.12 3.46
N LYS A 2 -14.15 -19.46 3.36
CA LYS A 2 -12.87 -19.98 3.93
C LYS A 2 -12.92 -20.17 5.46
N VAL A 3 -13.89 -19.56 6.13
CA VAL A 3 -14.05 -19.57 7.59
C VAL A 3 -15.04 -20.65 8.05
N GLY A 4 -15.82 -21.22 7.13
CA GLY A 4 -16.83 -22.24 7.47
C GLY A 4 -18.09 -21.74 8.17
N GLU A 5 -18.20 -20.43 8.41
CA GLU A 5 -19.30 -19.79 9.12
C GLU A 5 -20.26 -19.06 8.18
N GLU A 6 -21.48 -18.82 8.63
CA GLU A 6 -22.48 -18.04 7.92
C GLU A 6 -22.06 -16.55 7.84
N ASN A 7 -22.43 -15.86 6.76
CA ASN A 7 -22.11 -14.46 6.55
C ASN A 7 -22.64 -13.54 7.66
N SER A 8 -23.77 -13.85 8.26
CA SER A 8 -24.38 -13.14 9.39
C SER A 8 -23.49 -13.17 10.63
N VAL A 9 -22.96 -14.34 10.95
CA VAL A 9 -22.05 -14.59 12.09
C VAL A 9 -20.71 -13.87 11.86
N VAL A 10 -20.14 -14.02 10.67
CA VAL A 10 -18.88 -13.33 10.29
C VAL A 10 -19.04 -11.80 10.40
N SER A 11 -20.16 -11.26 9.92
CA SER A 11 -20.45 -9.83 10.00
C SER A 11 -20.53 -9.30 11.43
N LYS A 12 -21.11 -10.09 12.35
CA LYS A 12 -21.18 -9.74 13.78
C LYS A 12 -19.78 -9.70 14.40
N TYR A 13 -18.94 -10.70 14.14
CA TYR A 13 -17.55 -10.70 14.64
C TYR A 13 -16.74 -9.56 14.07
N LEU A 14 -16.85 -9.29 12.77
CA LEU A 14 -16.16 -8.16 12.13
C LEU A 14 -16.57 -6.82 12.76
N LYS A 15 -17.86 -6.64 13.07
CA LYS A 15 -18.34 -5.43 13.75
C LYS A 15 -17.68 -5.27 15.11
N THR A 16 -17.67 -6.31 15.94
CA THR A 16 -17.04 -6.29 17.26
C THR A 16 -15.53 -6.02 17.16
N LEU A 17 -14.84 -6.67 16.21
CA LEU A 17 -13.40 -6.44 16.00
C LEU A 17 -13.07 -5.01 15.54
N MET A 18 -13.97 -4.39 14.78
CA MET A 18 -13.85 -2.97 14.41
C MET A 18 -14.11 -2.05 15.59
N GLU A 19 -15.10 -2.32 16.43
CA GLU A 19 -15.36 -1.58 17.67
C GLU A 19 -14.17 -1.65 18.65
N LEU A 20 -13.46 -2.78 18.68
CA LEU A 20 -12.23 -2.97 19.46
C LEU A 20 -10.97 -2.38 18.79
N GLY A 21 -11.06 -1.81 17.58
CA GLY A 21 -9.92 -1.28 16.84
C GLY A 21 -8.92 -2.33 16.32
N ILE A 22 -9.27 -3.62 16.36
CA ILE A 22 -8.41 -4.72 15.87
C ILE A 22 -8.47 -4.83 14.35
N VAL A 23 -9.66 -4.61 13.77
CA VAL A 23 -9.92 -4.65 12.34
C VAL A 23 -10.36 -3.28 11.87
N LYS A 24 -9.90 -2.87 10.72
CA LYS A 24 -10.40 -1.69 9.99
C LYS A 24 -11.02 -2.08 8.65
N LYS A 25 -11.94 -1.27 8.21
CA LYS A 25 -12.58 -1.33 6.91
C LYS A 25 -11.85 -0.41 5.95
N GLU A 26 -11.52 -0.87 4.76
CA GLU A 26 -10.88 -0.05 3.73
C GLU A 26 -11.65 -0.19 2.42
N THR A 27 -11.86 0.94 1.75
CA THR A 27 -12.51 1.04 0.45
C THR A 27 -11.59 1.74 -0.52
N PRO A 28 -11.66 1.47 -1.82
CA PRO A 28 -10.93 2.25 -2.80
C PRO A 28 -11.28 3.73 -2.64
N ILE A 29 -10.27 4.59 -2.71
CA ILE A 29 -10.47 6.04 -2.68
C ILE A 29 -11.43 6.47 -3.79
N SER A 30 -12.20 7.53 -3.56
CA SER A 30 -13.22 8.06 -4.48
C SER A 30 -14.39 7.10 -4.78
N GLU A 31 -14.50 5.99 -4.07
CA GLU A 31 -15.63 5.06 -4.18
C GLU A 31 -16.43 4.99 -2.87
N LYS A 32 -17.75 4.82 -3.00
CA LYS A 32 -18.61 4.58 -1.84
C LYS A 32 -18.38 3.18 -1.27
N ALA A 33 -18.47 3.04 0.05
CA ALA A 33 -18.41 1.73 0.70
C ALA A 33 -19.42 0.76 0.07
N GLY A 34 -18.95 -0.41 -0.33
CA GLY A 34 -19.77 -1.40 -1.02
C GLY A 34 -19.02 -2.70 -1.31
N LYS A 35 -19.28 -3.28 -2.48
CA LYS A 35 -18.72 -4.58 -2.89
C LYS A 35 -17.20 -4.66 -2.95
N LYS A 36 -16.50 -3.53 -3.10
CA LYS A 36 -15.04 -3.45 -3.14
C LYS A 36 -14.39 -3.23 -1.78
N THR A 37 -15.16 -3.25 -0.69
CA THR A 37 -14.62 -3.09 0.66
C THR A 37 -13.83 -4.31 1.07
N ILE A 38 -12.67 -4.07 1.68
CA ILE A 38 -11.82 -5.09 2.32
C ILE A 38 -11.71 -4.84 3.82
N TYR A 39 -11.36 -5.88 4.58
CA TYR A 39 -11.12 -5.80 6.01
C TYR A 39 -9.66 -6.14 6.28
N LEU A 40 -9.00 -5.30 7.05
CA LEU A 40 -7.58 -5.41 7.37
C LEU A 40 -7.38 -5.37 8.88
N LEU A 41 -6.34 -6.03 9.38
CA LEU A 41 -5.87 -5.80 10.73
C LEU A 41 -5.37 -4.36 10.85
N ALA A 42 -5.91 -3.62 11.81
CA ALA A 42 -5.59 -2.20 12.00
C ALA A 42 -4.20 -2.00 12.60
N ASP A 43 -3.82 -2.87 13.52
CA ASP A 43 -2.57 -2.80 14.27
C ASP A 43 -1.50 -3.73 13.69
N ASN A 44 -0.27 -3.19 13.54
CA ASN A 44 0.85 -3.93 12.96
C ASN A 44 1.36 -5.05 13.89
N PHE A 45 1.23 -4.90 15.23
CA PHE A 45 1.59 -5.96 16.17
C PHE A 45 0.69 -7.17 15.98
N PHE A 46 -0.63 -6.98 15.94
CA PHE A 46 -1.57 -8.09 15.67
C PHE A 46 -1.34 -8.71 14.29
N ARG A 47 -1.02 -7.90 13.27
CA ARG A 47 -0.69 -8.40 11.94
C ARG A 47 0.56 -9.29 11.96
N PHE A 48 1.61 -8.88 12.68
CA PHE A 48 2.82 -9.68 12.88
C PHE A 48 2.51 -10.94 13.67
N TRP A 49 1.81 -10.78 14.80
CA TRP A 49 1.47 -11.88 15.70
C TRP A 49 0.72 -12.98 14.95
N TYR A 50 -0.42 -12.68 14.34
CA TYR A 50 -1.24 -13.69 13.66
C TYR A 50 -0.57 -14.33 12.46
N ARG A 51 0.33 -13.63 11.80
CA ARG A 51 1.07 -14.17 10.66
C ARG A 51 2.18 -15.14 11.07
N PHE A 52 2.90 -14.85 12.15
CA PHE A 52 4.14 -15.56 12.45
C PHE A 52 4.12 -16.35 13.75
N VAL A 53 3.42 -15.91 14.79
CA VAL A 53 3.52 -16.50 16.11
C VAL A 53 2.76 -17.82 16.25
N PRO A 54 1.46 -17.93 15.93
CA PRO A 54 0.71 -19.17 16.11
C PRO A 54 1.28 -20.36 15.35
N ALA A 55 1.76 -20.14 14.13
CA ALA A 55 2.36 -21.19 13.31
C ALA A 55 3.71 -21.72 13.87
N ASN A 56 4.33 -20.98 14.78
CA ASN A 56 5.66 -21.27 15.32
C ASN A 56 5.67 -21.48 16.84
N MET A 57 4.51 -21.59 17.51
CA MET A 57 4.39 -21.72 18.97
C MET A 57 5.26 -22.82 19.54
N SER A 58 5.24 -24.01 18.96
CA SER A 58 6.05 -25.15 19.44
C SER A 58 7.57 -24.87 19.41
N ALA A 59 8.04 -24.11 18.44
CA ALA A 59 9.45 -23.71 18.38
C ALA A 59 9.79 -22.59 19.36
N ILE A 60 8.83 -21.70 19.63
CA ILE A 60 8.95 -20.63 20.64
C ILE A 60 9.01 -21.26 22.01
N ASP A 61 8.04 -22.11 22.38
CA ASP A 61 7.94 -22.77 23.67
C ASP A 61 9.17 -23.65 23.99
N SER A 62 9.73 -24.28 22.96
CA SER A 62 10.96 -25.11 23.10
C SER A 62 12.27 -24.33 22.99
N GLY A 63 12.23 -22.99 22.89
CA GLY A 63 13.42 -22.14 22.74
C GLY A 63 14.18 -22.32 21.42
N ARG A 64 13.59 -22.97 20.41
CA ARG A 64 14.22 -23.26 19.11
C ARG A 64 13.94 -22.22 18.04
N ILE A 65 13.23 -21.14 18.36
CA ILE A 65 12.79 -20.13 17.37
C ILE A 65 13.98 -19.53 16.58
N ALA A 66 15.12 -19.31 17.23
CA ALA A 66 16.31 -18.76 16.56
C ALA A 66 16.79 -19.61 15.38
N LYS A 67 16.65 -20.95 15.46
CA LYS A 67 17.05 -21.88 14.40
C LYS A 67 16.11 -21.83 13.21
N ILE A 68 14.82 -21.63 13.44
CA ILE A 68 13.82 -21.62 12.37
C ILE A 68 13.51 -20.23 11.84
N TYR A 69 13.87 -19.17 12.56
CA TYR A 69 13.59 -17.78 12.19
C TYR A 69 13.94 -17.42 10.75
N PRO A 70 15.13 -17.83 10.18
CA PRO A 70 15.46 -17.50 8.80
C PRO A 70 14.41 -17.97 7.78
N HIS A 71 13.82 -19.15 8.03
CA HIS A 71 12.86 -19.79 7.12
C HIS A 71 11.40 -19.53 7.50
N ALA A 72 11.13 -19.37 8.80
CA ALA A 72 9.76 -19.21 9.29
C ALA A 72 9.28 -17.74 9.29
N VAL A 73 10.20 -16.79 9.39
CA VAL A 73 9.87 -15.36 9.54
C VAL A 73 10.64 -14.50 8.55
N LYS A 74 11.98 -14.53 8.57
CA LYS A 74 12.83 -13.57 7.86
C LYS A 74 12.55 -13.51 6.36
N GLN A 75 12.34 -14.62 5.69
CA GLN A 75 12.08 -14.67 4.25
C GLN A 75 10.74 -14.00 3.86
N TYR A 76 9.78 -13.89 4.79
CA TYR A 76 8.47 -13.29 4.56
C TYR A 76 8.38 -11.82 5.04
N LEU A 77 9.43 -11.30 5.70
CA LEU A 77 9.43 -9.92 6.16
C LEU A 77 9.33 -8.90 5.03
N PRO A 78 9.94 -9.08 3.85
CA PRO A 78 9.76 -8.12 2.75
C PRO A 78 8.30 -7.93 2.36
N ASP A 79 7.53 -9.03 2.19
CA ASP A 79 6.10 -8.97 1.87
C ASP A 79 5.27 -8.34 3.01
N TYR A 80 5.62 -8.69 4.26
CA TYR A 80 4.98 -8.11 5.44
C TYR A 80 5.20 -6.60 5.51
N MET A 81 6.45 -6.16 5.29
CA MET A 81 6.83 -4.75 5.33
C MET A 81 6.27 -3.95 4.17
N GLY A 82 5.98 -4.57 3.02
CA GLY A 82 5.40 -3.88 1.87
C GLY A 82 4.15 -3.09 2.23
N LEU A 83 3.20 -3.72 2.92
CA LEU A 83 1.95 -3.07 3.36
C LEU A 83 2.17 -1.96 4.41
N ILE A 84 3.19 -2.11 5.26
CA ILE A 84 3.57 -1.08 6.23
C ILE A 84 4.18 0.11 5.50
N PHE A 85 5.08 -0.17 4.56
CA PHE A 85 5.74 0.85 3.75
C PHE A 85 4.77 1.68 2.93
N GLU A 86 3.77 1.06 2.29
CA GLU A 86 2.69 1.77 1.60
C GLU A 86 1.96 2.77 2.52
N LYS A 87 1.67 2.35 3.77
CA LYS A 87 1.07 3.26 4.75
C LYS A 87 2.01 4.40 5.10
N MET A 88 3.30 4.11 5.35
CA MET A 88 4.30 5.14 5.65
C MET A 88 4.41 6.17 4.51
N CYS A 89 4.40 5.72 3.26
CA CYS A 89 4.46 6.59 2.09
C CYS A 89 3.23 7.50 1.99
N ARG A 90 2.04 6.97 2.26
CA ARG A 90 0.81 7.79 2.31
C ARG A 90 0.84 8.80 3.45
N ASP A 91 1.25 8.37 4.65
CA ASP A 91 1.37 9.26 5.81
C ASP A 91 2.42 10.37 5.55
N TYR A 92 3.52 10.05 4.87
CA TYR A 92 4.53 11.04 4.47
C TYR A 92 3.94 12.12 3.56
N LEU A 93 3.23 11.75 2.51
CA LEU A 93 2.59 12.73 1.63
C LEU A 93 1.53 13.57 2.35
N LEU A 94 0.79 12.98 3.29
CA LEU A 94 -0.32 13.67 3.95
C LEU A 94 0.15 14.62 5.08
N TYR A 95 1.20 14.24 5.82
CA TYR A 95 1.54 14.91 7.08
C TYR A 95 2.94 15.54 7.11
N TYR A 96 3.85 15.11 6.25
CA TYR A 96 5.26 15.47 6.32
C TYR A 96 5.81 16.12 5.04
N SER A 97 5.05 16.19 3.98
CA SER A 97 5.45 16.82 2.72
C SER A 97 4.87 18.23 2.62
N ASP A 98 5.73 19.23 2.78
CA ASP A 98 5.32 20.65 2.80
C ASP A 98 5.05 21.25 1.40
N ASN A 99 5.54 20.61 0.34
CA ASN A 99 5.55 21.18 -1.02
C ASN A 99 4.89 20.24 -2.04
N LEU A 100 3.68 19.77 -1.75
CA LEU A 100 2.94 19.01 -2.73
C LEU A 100 2.45 19.90 -3.88
N PRO A 101 2.42 19.40 -5.13
CA PRO A 101 1.93 20.16 -6.27
C PRO A 101 0.42 20.42 -6.21
N VAL A 102 -0.28 19.78 -5.28
CA VAL A 102 -1.73 19.92 -5.07
C VAL A 102 -2.07 19.80 -3.59
N GLU A 103 -3.05 20.59 -3.13
CA GLU A 103 -3.64 20.43 -1.80
C GLU A 103 -4.55 19.20 -1.79
N LEU A 104 -4.29 18.26 -0.87
CA LEU A 104 -5.01 16.99 -0.80
C LEU A 104 -6.22 17.06 0.13
N SER A 105 -7.37 16.60 -0.34
CA SER A 105 -8.56 16.37 0.48
C SER A 105 -8.49 15.01 1.19
N GLU A 106 -7.97 14.01 0.52
CA GLU A 106 -7.77 12.66 1.09
C GLU A 106 -6.67 11.92 0.33
N ILE A 107 -6.13 10.87 0.96
CA ILE A 107 -5.16 9.97 0.35
C ILE A 107 -5.50 8.52 0.70
N GLY A 108 -5.36 7.61 -0.26
CA GLY A 108 -5.66 6.20 -0.06
C GLY A 108 -5.13 5.32 -1.17
N GLN A 109 -5.60 4.09 -1.18
CA GLN A 109 -5.36 3.14 -2.28
C GLN A 109 -6.57 3.14 -3.22
N TRP A 110 -6.32 2.75 -4.46
CA TRP A 110 -7.39 2.44 -5.39
C TRP A 110 -7.18 1.07 -6.01
N TRP A 111 -8.26 0.31 -6.15
CA TRP A 111 -8.28 -0.95 -6.89
C TRP A 111 -9.55 -1.07 -7.72
N GLY A 112 -9.40 -1.59 -8.89
CA GLY A 112 -10.49 -1.72 -9.84
C GLY A 112 -10.13 -2.60 -11.03
N THR A 113 -10.99 -2.61 -12.03
CA THR A 113 -10.75 -3.34 -13.27
C THR A 113 -10.37 -2.35 -14.37
N ASP A 114 -9.25 -2.57 -15.02
CA ASP A 114 -8.92 -1.87 -16.26
C ASP A 114 -9.98 -2.24 -17.32
N PRO A 115 -10.74 -1.27 -17.83
CA PRO A 115 -11.80 -1.53 -18.80
C PRO A 115 -11.29 -2.06 -20.13
N ASN A 116 -10.04 -1.76 -20.49
CA ASN A 116 -9.43 -2.18 -21.77
C ASN A 116 -8.85 -3.57 -21.68
N LYS A 117 -8.07 -3.85 -20.64
CA LYS A 117 -7.36 -5.13 -20.44
C LYS A 117 -8.19 -6.15 -19.68
N LYS A 118 -9.31 -5.76 -19.07
CA LYS A 118 -10.15 -6.59 -18.18
C LYS A 118 -9.38 -7.25 -17.05
N MET A 119 -8.31 -6.60 -16.60
CA MET A 119 -7.46 -7.04 -15.50
C MET A 119 -7.76 -6.24 -14.24
N GLN A 120 -7.61 -6.89 -13.08
CA GLN A 120 -7.60 -6.17 -11.82
C GLN A 120 -6.30 -5.39 -11.70
N ILE A 121 -6.40 -4.11 -11.40
CA ILE A 121 -5.26 -3.23 -11.13
C ILE A 121 -5.40 -2.60 -9.75
N GLN A 122 -4.27 -2.28 -9.16
CA GLN A 122 -4.17 -1.59 -7.88
C GLN A 122 -3.19 -0.43 -8.01
N ILE A 123 -3.54 0.70 -7.42
CA ILE A 123 -2.68 1.87 -7.27
C ILE A 123 -2.43 2.05 -5.78
N ASP A 124 -1.17 2.02 -5.36
CA ASP A 124 -0.77 2.02 -3.94
C ASP A 124 -1.08 3.36 -3.26
N ILE A 125 -0.97 4.44 -4.03
CA ILE A 125 -1.26 5.80 -3.57
C ILE A 125 -2.09 6.54 -4.61
N VAL A 126 -3.25 7.01 -4.18
CA VAL A 126 -4.04 8.01 -4.88
C VAL A 126 -4.33 9.15 -3.92
N GLY A 127 -3.82 10.34 -4.23
CA GLY A 127 -4.16 11.58 -3.54
C GLY A 127 -5.19 12.36 -4.34
N THR A 128 -6.37 12.61 -3.74
CA THR A 128 -7.42 13.42 -4.36
C THR A 128 -7.27 14.87 -3.97
N PRO A 129 -7.38 15.81 -4.93
CA PRO A 129 -7.26 17.24 -4.66
C PRO A 129 -8.50 17.76 -3.90
N VAL A 130 -8.33 18.87 -3.19
CA VAL A 130 -9.44 19.65 -2.63
C VAL A 130 -10.31 20.19 -3.75
N GLU A 131 -9.69 20.66 -4.83
CA GLU A 131 -10.39 21.20 -6.00
C GLU A 131 -9.76 20.73 -7.32
N GLY A 132 -10.58 20.61 -8.37
CA GLY A 132 -10.11 20.28 -9.71
C GLY A 132 -9.91 18.77 -9.94
N ARG A 133 -9.00 18.44 -10.87
CA ARG A 133 -8.71 17.07 -11.32
C ARG A 133 -7.20 16.80 -11.41
N ASN A 134 -6.44 17.32 -10.46
CA ASN A 134 -4.99 17.12 -10.36
C ASN A 134 -4.70 16.11 -9.25
N TYR A 135 -4.46 14.87 -9.60
CA TYR A 135 -4.29 13.79 -8.65
C TYR A 135 -2.80 13.49 -8.41
N ILE A 136 -2.48 13.03 -7.21
CA ILE A 136 -1.24 12.32 -6.96
C ILE A 136 -1.46 10.83 -7.20
N ILE A 137 -0.59 10.20 -7.98
CA ILE A 137 -0.57 8.76 -8.24
C ILE A 137 0.80 8.22 -7.84
N GLY A 138 0.85 7.19 -7.00
CA GLY A 138 2.13 6.67 -6.53
C GLY A 138 2.20 5.16 -6.45
N SER A 139 3.44 4.67 -6.54
CA SER A 139 3.82 3.29 -6.33
C SER A 139 4.82 3.14 -5.20
N CYS A 140 4.71 2.06 -4.41
CA CYS A 140 5.54 1.77 -3.27
C CYS A 140 6.26 0.43 -3.44
N LYS A 141 7.60 0.41 -3.42
CA LYS A 141 8.41 -0.79 -3.62
C LYS A 141 9.35 -1.03 -2.45
N TYR A 142 8.96 -1.93 -1.55
CA TYR A 142 9.80 -2.35 -0.41
C TYR A 142 10.65 -3.56 -0.81
N ARG A 143 11.59 -3.35 -1.72
CA ARG A 143 12.56 -4.39 -2.16
C ARG A 143 13.95 -3.77 -2.28
N ASN A 144 14.99 -4.62 -2.34
CA ASN A 144 16.37 -4.15 -2.36
C ASN A 144 16.85 -3.73 -3.76
N GLU A 145 16.16 -4.19 -4.79
CA GLU A 145 16.48 -3.89 -6.18
C GLU A 145 16.08 -2.44 -6.51
N LYS A 146 16.90 -1.78 -7.33
CA LYS A 146 16.59 -0.46 -7.85
C LYS A 146 15.37 -0.49 -8.76
N ILE A 147 14.54 0.53 -8.66
CA ILE A 147 13.35 0.70 -9.49
C ILE A 147 13.71 1.42 -10.78
N GLY A 148 13.20 0.92 -11.90
CA GLY A 148 13.43 1.44 -13.24
C GLY A 148 12.25 2.23 -13.83
N VAL A 149 12.44 2.70 -15.06
CA VAL A 149 11.45 3.49 -15.82
C VAL A 149 10.17 2.70 -16.10
N ASP A 150 10.28 1.38 -16.18
CA ASP A 150 9.14 0.46 -16.34
C ASP A 150 8.05 0.66 -15.28
N GLU A 151 8.44 1.00 -14.05
CA GLU A 151 7.47 1.31 -12.99
C GLU A 151 6.72 2.63 -13.25
N LEU A 152 7.41 3.65 -13.77
CA LEU A 152 6.76 4.92 -14.14
C LEU A 152 5.76 4.71 -15.28
N GLU A 153 6.11 3.90 -16.27
CA GLU A 153 5.21 3.57 -17.37
C GLU A 153 3.97 2.81 -16.87
N LEU A 154 4.17 1.86 -15.96
CA LEU A 154 3.08 1.11 -15.36
C LEU A 154 2.09 1.99 -14.59
N ILE A 155 2.58 2.90 -13.74
CA ILE A 155 1.67 3.79 -12.99
C ILE A 155 0.98 4.82 -13.89
N ARG A 156 1.60 5.24 -15.00
CA ARG A 156 0.95 6.07 -16.03
C ARG A 156 -0.21 5.32 -16.70
N GLU A 157 -0.01 4.06 -17.01
CA GLU A 157 -1.07 3.21 -17.55
C GLU A 157 -2.24 3.07 -16.56
N TYR A 158 -1.94 2.81 -15.28
CA TYR A 158 -2.95 2.66 -14.24
C TYR A 158 -3.70 3.98 -13.96
N ALA A 159 -3.01 5.11 -14.01
CA ALA A 159 -3.62 6.43 -13.89
C ALA A 159 -4.65 6.68 -15.01
N ALA A 160 -4.35 6.27 -16.23
CA ALA A 160 -5.27 6.38 -17.36
C ALA A 160 -6.55 5.55 -17.18
N ALA A 161 -6.49 4.42 -16.46
CA ALA A 161 -7.65 3.61 -16.12
C ALA A 161 -8.43 4.17 -14.92
N PHE A 162 -7.77 4.86 -13.99
CA PHE A 162 -8.38 5.50 -12.82
C PHE A 162 -9.30 6.67 -13.22
N GLY A 163 -8.85 7.57 -14.10
CA GLY A 163 -9.68 8.73 -14.48
C GLY A 163 -9.31 9.37 -15.81
N LYS A 164 -10.30 9.63 -16.66
CA LYS A 164 -10.09 10.33 -17.93
C LYS A 164 -10.14 11.85 -17.76
N GLY A 165 -9.25 12.56 -18.46
CA GLY A 165 -9.23 14.03 -18.48
C GLY A 165 -8.73 14.67 -17.19
N SER A 166 -7.91 13.95 -16.46
CA SER A 166 -7.24 14.40 -15.23
C SER A 166 -5.75 14.65 -15.49
N THR A 167 -5.14 15.49 -14.68
CA THR A 167 -3.68 15.66 -14.60
C THR A 167 -3.16 14.82 -13.45
N TYR A 168 -1.97 14.27 -13.61
CA TYR A 168 -1.36 13.38 -12.63
C TYR A 168 0.04 13.81 -12.28
N HIS A 169 0.35 13.81 -10.98
CA HIS A 169 1.68 13.95 -10.42
C HIS A 169 2.12 12.60 -9.92
N TYR A 170 3.22 12.07 -10.46
CA TYR A 170 3.67 10.72 -10.18
C TYR A 170 4.69 10.69 -9.07
N TYR A 171 4.55 9.76 -8.13
CA TYR A 171 5.44 9.52 -7.03
C TYR A 171 5.86 8.05 -6.97
N ILE A 172 7.15 7.78 -6.85
CA ILE A 172 7.65 6.42 -6.67
C ILE A 172 8.50 6.38 -5.40
N PHE A 173 8.08 5.53 -4.49
CA PHE A 173 8.76 5.26 -3.23
C PHE A 173 9.53 3.97 -3.32
N SER A 174 10.81 3.98 -2.95
CA SER A 174 11.66 2.80 -3.03
C SER A 174 12.58 2.65 -1.83
N LYS A 175 12.67 1.41 -1.32
CA LYS A 175 13.71 1.03 -0.36
C LYS A 175 15.07 0.86 -1.06
N GLY A 176 15.11 0.26 -2.24
CA GLY A 176 16.34 -0.07 -2.98
C GLY A 176 16.90 1.05 -3.84
N GLY A 177 16.24 2.22 -3.85
CA GLY A 177 16.63 3.35 -4.69
C GLY A 177 16.19 3.18 -6.15
N PHE A 178 16.81 3.96 -7.04
CA PHE A 178 16.37 4.17 -8.42
C PHE A 178 17.50 3.95 -9.42
N THR A 179 17.14 3.56 -10.63
CA THR A 179 18.09 3.48 -11.76
C THR A 179 18.36 4.87 -12.33
N ASP A 180 19.47 5.03 -13.04
CA ASP A 180 19.85 6.32 -13.66
C ASP A 180 18.78 6.83 -14.63
N GLY A 181 18.12 5.93 -15.37
CA GLY A 181 17.03 6.31 -16.27
C GLY A 181 15.83 6.91 -15.55
N LEU A 182 15.50 6.42 -14.34
CA LEU A 182 14.42 6.98 -13.55
C LEU A 182 14.82 8.29 -12.88
N LEU A 183 16.09 8.44 -12.44
CA LEU A 183 16.62 9.71 -11.94
C LEU A 183 16.58 10.80 -13.01
N GLN A 184 16.92 10.48 -14.26
CA GLN A 184 16.79 11.41 -15.38
C GLN A 184 15.32 11.80 -15.65
N ALA A 185 14.36 10.91 -15.43
CA ALA A 185 12.95 11.24 -15.54
C ALA A 185 12.52 12.24 -14.45
N GLU A 186 13.06 12.13 -13.23
CA GLU A 186 12.86 13.11 -12.16
C GLU A 186 13.45 14.48 -12.52
N GLU A 187 14.69 14.53 -13.06
CA GLU A 187 15.31 15.78 -13.54
C GLU A 187 14.47 16.49 -14.61
N ARG A 188 13.71 15.71 -15.42
CA ARG A 188 12.76 16.28 -16.40
C ARG A 188 11.40 16.66 -15.80
N GLY A 189 11.21 16.49 -14.48
CA GLY A 189 9.95 16.78 -13.80
C GLY A 189 8.81 15.79 -14.10
N GLU A 190 9.13 14.59 -14.56
CA GLU A 190 8.13 13.59 -14.94
C GLU A 190 7.62 12.76 -13.75
N VAL A 191 8.39 12.69 -12.65
CA VAL A 191 8.11 11.89 -11.46
C VAL A 191 8.84 12.48 -10.27
N HIS A 192 8.32 12.25 -9.07
CA HIS A 192 9.00 12.52 -7.79
C HIS A 192 9.47 11.19 -7.20
N LEU A 193 10.74 11.13 -6.83
CA LEU A 193 11.38 9.93 -6.31
C LEU A 193 11.73 10.09 -4.84
N ILE A 194 11.25 9.17 -4.01
CA ILE A 194 11.43 9.23 -2.56
C ILE A 194 12.01 7.90 -2.08
N THR A 195 13.18 7.96 -1.45
CA THR A 195 13.79 6.79 -0.84
C THR A 195 13.21 6.51 0.54
N LEU A 196 13.49 5.31 1.08
CA LEU A 196 13.12 4.99 2.46
C LEU A 196 13.76 5.98 3.46
N GLU A 197 15.00 6.43 3.20
CA GLU A 197 15.73 7.38 4.04
C GLU A 197 15.08 8.76 4.04
N ASP A 198 14.47 9.18 2.93
CA ASP A 198 13.81 10.49 2.81
C ASP A 198 12.54 10.57 3.68
N LEU A 199 11.90 9.42 4.01
CA LEU A 199 10.75 9.40 4.91
C LEU A 199 11.08 9.79 6.36
N TYR A 200 12.38 9.89 6.70
CA TYR A 200 12.86 10.20 8.07
C TYR A 200 13.56 11.57 8.17
N LYS A 201 13.57 12.35 7.11
CA LYS A 201 14.14 13.71 7.05
C LYS A 201 13.05 14.73 7.31
#